data_78cff53c3e11966455f0fa8256a24086
#
_entry.id   78cff53c3e11966455f0fa8256a24086
#
_cell.length_a   1.000
_cell.length_b   1.000
_cell.length_c   1.000
_cell.angle_alpha   90.00
_cell.angle_beta   90.00
_cell.angle_gamma   90.00
#
_symmetry.space_group_name_H-M   'P 1'
#
loop_
_entity.id
_entity.type
_entity.pdbx_description
1 polymer ?
#
loop_
_entity_poly.entity_id
_entity_poly.type
_entity_poly.pdbx_seq_one_letter_code
_entity_poly.pdbx_strand_id
1 'polypeptide(L)'
;MDTAAPHPREDDPTPRGVGWRRLLAAPAEAAERRPLAALALIGLCCALVYLTGVLLVPSRAGRVINGDAIQYFAYLQSAVADGDLDFTNDYQQLYRNSTPETNVWLRNRTSAGRPVNMMSVGPALLWSPFYVAARAVMGTPGPGTRAEAALQSSVGLAGIVYATLGAWFTFFACRLLYSRRAAFWASLVVWLGGPAIYYSLVSPAYSHATSMCAVAAFAWAWLATRDRFALGHALLLGALGGLVALVRWQDAIVLLLPVGDAAWAAWRGERRPSTACLHVVVMGVASIVAFAPQLAAWQAIYGTPVLVPQGVGFMRWTEPAVLSVLFSLRHGLFSWTPALLVAAAGIPLLIGRHRQVGWLVLLLLALTVYINASVVDWWAGAAFGARRFVGVGVFFALGMSAVLDARPLASRPTTAAWLSVAAVAYNLLFVLQYQLFMRGMRDLVPYPSTLQQVFVDRLWLPVQLLMRWIGGP
;
A
#
# COMPACT_ATOMS: atom_id res chain seq x y z
N MET A 1 45.62 -6.10 -76.12
CA MET A 1 44.15 -6.20 -76.21
C MET A 1 43.68 -6.97 -75.00
N ASP A 2 43.52 -6.28 -73.86
CA ASP A 2 43.08 -6.85 -72.62
C ASP A 2 41.61 -6.48 -72.43
N THR A 3 40.78 -7.47 -72.39
CA THR A 3 39.36 -7.33 -72.03
C THR A 3 39.19 -7.75 -70.55
N ALA A 4 39.07 -6.72 -69.67
CA ALA A 4 38.74 -6.90 -68.33
C ALA A 4 37.23 -7.22 -68.16
N ALA A 5 36.89 -8.32 -67.50
CA ALA A 5 35.53 -8.71 -67.12
C ALA A 5 35.05 -7.83 -65.94
N PRO A 6 33.76 -7.47 -65.87
CA PRO A 6 33.25 -6.74 -64.73
C PRO A 6 32.99 -7.63 -63.50
N HIS A 7 33.44 -7.17 -62.32
CA HIS A 7 33.15 -7.77 -61.02
C HIS A 7 31.64 -7.62 -60.68
N PRO A 8 31.02 -8.66 -60.09
CA PRO A 8 29.65 -8.55 -59.59
C PRO A 8 29.62 -7.69 -58.34
N ARG A 9 28.67 -6.73 -58.29
CA ARG A 9 28.31 -5.95 -57.08
C ARG A 9 27.63 -6.88 -56.10
N GLU A 10 28.32 -7.20 -55.02
CA GLU A 10 27.70 -7.63 -53.79
C GLU A 10 27.21 -6.40 -53.03
N ASP A 11 25.93 -6.14 -53.05
CA ASP A 11 25.24 -5.31 -52.02
C ASP A 11 23.76 -5.62 -52.10
N ASP A 12 23.37 -6.77 -51.56
CA ASP A 12 21.99 -7.05 -51.19
C ASP A 12 21.88 -6.92 -49.65
N PRO A 13 21.19 -5.85 -49.15
CA PRO A 13 21.00 -5.71 -47.71
C PRO A 13 19.97 -6.74 -47.26
N THR A 14 20.45 -7.87 -46.75
CA THR A 14 19.61 -8.79 -46.01
C THR A 14 18.83 -8.01 -44.96
N PRO A 15 17.51 -8.19 -44.87
CA PRO A 15 16.69 -7.50 -43.84
C PRO A 15 17.24 -7.88 -42.47
N ARG A 16 17.82 -6.88 -41.78
CA ARG A 16 18.31 -7.05 -40.40
C ARG A 16 17.13 -7.51 -39.57
N GLY A 17 17.09 -8.81 -39.26
CA GLY A 17 16.06 -9.40 -38.43
C GLY A 17 15.88 -8.59 -37.17
N VAL A 18 14.67 -8.14 -36.92
CA VAL A 18 14.30 -7.48 -35.68
C VAL A 18 14.60 -8.48 -34.57
N GLY A 19 15.77 -8.34 -33.93
CA GLY A 19 16.27 -9.35 -33.00
C GLY A 19 15.26 -9.51 -31.85
N TRP A 20 14.94 -10.76 -31.51
CA TRP A 20 14.02 -11.14 -30.42
C TRP A 20 14.22 -10.32 -29.14
N ARG A 21 15.46 -9.89 -28.87
CA ARG A 21 15.79 -8.99 -27.75
C ARG A 21 15.11 -7.63 -27.84
N ARG A 22 14.91 -7.05 -29.05
CA ARG A 22 14.20 -5.79 -29.23
C ARG A 22 12.70 -5.96 -29.07
N LEU A 23 12.12 -7.05 -29.57
CA LEU A 23 10.70 -7.35 -29.39
C LEU A 23 10.34 -7.55 -27.93
N LEU A 24 11.20 -8.23 -27.16
CA LEU A 24 10.99 -8.44 -25.71
C LEU A 24 11.24 -7.18 -24.87
N ALA A 25 12.07 -6.25 -25.32
CA ALA A 25 12.35 -4.98 -24.62
C ALA A 25 11.31 -3.89 -24.91
N ALA A 26 10.64 -3.93 -26.06
CA ALA A 26 9.73 -2.88 -26.50
C ALA A 26 8.60 -2.52 -25.52
N PRO A 27 7.90 -3.47 -24.86
CA PRO A 27 6.87 -3.14 -23.88
C PRO A 27 7.43 -2.43 -22.64
N ALA A 28 8.60 -2.88 -22.15
CA ALA A 28 9.26 -2.27 -21.01
C ALA A 28 9.70 -0.84 -21.32
N GLU A 29 10.30 -0.60 -22.49
CA GLU A 29 10.68 0.74 -22.96
C GLU A 29 9.48 1.66 -23.14
N ALA A 30 8.36 1.15 -23.68
CA ALA A 30 7.14 1.91 -23.84
C ALA A 30 6.57 2.35 -22.48
N ALA A 31 6.57 1.46 -21.48
CA ALA A 31 6.14 1.77 -20.12
C ALA A 31 7.07 2.80 -19.44
N GLU A 32 8.38 2.69 -19.63
CA GLU A 32 9.36 3.68 -19.13
C GLU A 32 9.18 5.06 -19.77
N ARG A 33 8.77 5.11 -21.04
CA ARG A 33 8.48 6.39 -21.73
C ARG A 33 7.20 7.06 -21.23
N ARG A 34 6.20 6.29 -20.73
CA ARG A 34 4.90 6.78 -20.24
C ARG A 34 4.54 6.16 -18.89
N PRO A 35 5.36 6.39 -17.83
CA PRO A 35 5.24 5.68 -16.56
C PRO A 35 3.88 5.87 -15.89
N LEU A 36 3.32 7.07 -15.92
CA LEU A 36 2.01 7.34 -15.32
C LEU A 36 0.88 6.60 -16.03
N ALA A 37 0.93 6.56 -17.37
CA ALA A 37 -0.05 5.80 -18.16
C ALA A 37 0.08 4.29 -17.90
N ALA A 38 1.30 3.77 -17.79
CA ALA A 38 1.53 2.38 -17.46
C ALA A 38 0.99 2.01 -16.07
N LEU A 39 1.25 2.84 -15.05
CA LEU A 39 0.71 2.65 -13.70
C LEU A 39 -0.82 2.79 -13.68
N ALA A 40 -1.40 3.74 -14.44
CA ALA A 40 -2.85 3.87 -14.58
C ALA A 40 -3.49 2.65 -15.26
N LEU A 41 -2.87 2.12 -16.31
CA LEU A 41 -3.33 0.90 -16.97
C LEU A 41 -3.34 -0.30 -16.01
N ILE A 42 -2.32 -0.44 -15.17
CA ILE A 42 -2.27 -1.48 -14.13
C ILE A 42 -3.41 -1.29 -13.13
N GLY A 43 -3.65 -0.05 -12.67
CA GLY A 43 -4.79 0.25 -11.80
C GLY A 43 -6.13 -0.11 -12.45
N LEU A 44 -6.31 0.19 -13.74
CA LEU A 44 -7.49 -0.21 -14.50
C LEU A 44 -7.62 -1.74 -14.60
N CYS A 45 -6.54 -2.46 -14.85
CA CYS A 45 -6.53 -3.93 -14.83
C CYS A 45 -6.95 -4.47 -13.45
N CYS A 46 -6.42 -3.89 -12.36
CA CYS A 46 -6.84 -4.25 -11.01
C CYS A 46 -8.34 -4.01 -10.79
N ALA A 47 -8.87 -2.88 -11.25
CA ALA A 47 -10.30 -2.57 -11.14
C ALA A 47 -11.18 -3.55 -11.94
N LEU A 48 -10.77 -3.90 -13.15
CA LEU A 48 -11.50 -4.87 -13.99
C LEU A 48 -11.49 -6.27 -13.35
N VAL A 49 -10.34 -6.74 -12.87
CA VAL A 49 -10.23 -8.05 -12.18
C VAL A 49 -11.05 -8.05 -10.89
N TYR A 50 -11.00 -6.96 -10.11
CA TYR A 50 -11.78 -6.81 -8.89
C TYR A 50 -13.29 -6.87 -9.17
N LEU A 51 -13.78 -6.06 -10.11
CA LEU A 51 -15.20 -6.04 -10.49
C LEU A 51 -15.66 -7.37 -11.06
N THR A 52 -14.86 -8.02 -11.93
CA THR A 52 -15.14 -9.36 -12.42
C THR A 52 -15.29 -10.36 -11.28
N GLY A 53 -14.38 -10.33 -10.30
CA GLY A 53 -14.43 -11.17 -9.11
C GLY A 53 -15.67 -10.92 -8.23
N VAL A 54 -16.13 -9.66 -8.12
CA VAL A 54 -17.33 -9.30 -7.34
C VAL A 54 -18.62 -9.69 -8.05
N LEU A 55 -18.71 -9.41 -9.36
CA LEU A 55 -19.96 -9.54 -10.11
C LEU A 55 -20.21 -10.96 -10.64
N LEU A 56 -19.13 -11.69 -10.99
CA LEU A 56 -19.26 -13.00 -11.65
C LEU A 56 -19.03 -14.19 -10.72
N VAL A 57 -18.41 -13.99 -9.53
CA VAL A 57 -18.18 -15.11 -8.59
C VAL A 57 -19.35 -15.20 -7.60
N PRO A 58 -20.21 -16.24 -7.68
CA PRO A 58 -21.42 -16.34 -6.86
C PRO A 58 -21.17 -16.32 -5.35
N SER A 59 -20.03 -16.87 -4.89
CA SER A 59 -19.67 -16.91 -3.46
C SER A 59 -19.39 -15.53 -2.86
N ARG A 60 -19.21 -14.50 -3.69
CA ARG A 60 -19.02 -13.11 -3.28
C ARG A 60 -20.28 -12.25 -3.44
N ALA A 61 -21.33 -12.77 -4.06
CA ALA A 61 -22.59 -12.04 -4.21
C ALA A 61 -23.16 -11.66 -2.84
N GLY A 62 -23.30 -10.35 -2.61
CA GLY A 62 -23.85 -9.79 -1.37
C GLY A 62 -22.89 -9.67 -0.18
N ARG A 63 -21.58 -9.95 -0.32
CA ARG A 63 -20.60 -9.76 0.75
C ARG A 63 -19.21 -9.35 0.23
N VAL A 64 -19.11 -8.10 -0.20
CA VAL A 64 -17.83 -7.52 -0.67
C VAL A 64 -16.99 -7.01 0.50
N ILE A 65 -17.65 -6.35 1.47
CA ILE A 65 -17.01 -5.79 2.67
C ILE A 65 -16.86 -6.90 3.72
N ASN A 66 -15.64 -7.12 4.20
CA ASN A 66 -15.33 -8.16 5.18
C ASN A 66 -14.12 -7.78 6.06
N GLY A 67 -13.95 -8.47 7.21
CA GLY A 67 -12.85 -8.22 8.13
C GLY A 67 -12.82 -6.78 8.63
N ASP A 68 -11.62 -6.19 8.69
CA ASP A 68 -11.43 -4.81 9.16
C ASP A 68 -12.21 -3.78 8.31
N ALA A 69 -12.48 -4.10 7.03
CA ALA A 69 -13.22 -3.22 6.13
C ALA A 69 -14.65 -2.94 6.63
N ILE A 70 -15.24 -3.83 7.42
CA ILE A 70 -16.57 -3.62 7.99
C ILE A 70 -16.59 -2.38 8.87
N GLN A 71 -15.60 -2.20 9.73
CA GLN A 71 -15.56 -1.07 10.64
C GLN A 71 -15.28 0.26 9.92
N TYR A 72 -14.44 0.27 8.88
CA TYR A 72 -14.27 1.45 8.03
C TYR A 72 -15.55 1.79 7.27
N PHE A 73 -16.22 0.78 6.71
CA PHE A 73 -17.44 0.97 5.94
C PHE A 73 -18.62 1.40 6.81
N ALA A 74 -18.70 0.94 8.06
CA ALA A 74 -19.73 1.35 9.00
C ALA A 74 -19.72 2.87 9.25
N TYR A 75 -18.56 3.51 9.37
CA TYR A 75 -18.49 4.98 9.43
C TYR A 75 -19.15 5.64 8.23
N LEU A 76 -18.89 5.10 7.04
CA LEU A 76 -19.40 5.67 5.79
C LEU A 76 -20.91 5.44 5.67
N GLN A 77 -21.38 4.22 5.96
CA GLN A 77 -22.77 3.84 5.87
C GLN A 77 -23.60 4.62 6.90
N SER A 78 -23.24 4.62 8.17
CA SER A 78 -23.93 5.33 9.24
C SER A 78 -24.01 6.83 8.96
N ALA A 79 -22.88 7.49 8.60
CA ALA A 79 -22.86 8.92 8.33
C ALA A 79 -23.71 9.32 7.10
N VAL A 80 -23.75 8.51 6.04
CA VAL A 80 -24.45 8.83 4.78
C VAL A 80 -25.91 8.36 4.80
N ALA A 81 -26.21 7.22 5.45
CA ALA A 81 -27.57 6.69 5.47
C ALA A 81 -28.40 7.23 6.63
N ASP A 82 -27.81 7.31 7.82
CA ASP A 82 -28.48 7.55 9.07
C ASP A 82 -28.19 8.95 9.64
N GLY A 83 -27.07 9.56 9.21
CA GLY A 83 -26.64 10.88 9.67
C GLY A 83 -26.04 10.86 11.09
N ASP A 84 -25.58 9.69 11.56
CA ASP A 84 -25.05 9.51 12.90
C ASP A 84 -23.75 8.69 12.93
N LEU A 85 -23.30 8.27 14.12
CA LEU A 85 -22.17 7.34 14.33
C LEU A 85 -22.57 6.25 15.35
N ASP A 86 -23.82 5.76 15.25
CA ASP A 86 -24.28 4.59 15.96
C ASP A 86 -24.33 3.39 15.01
N PHE A 87 -23.35 2.51 15.07
CA PHE A 87 -23.16 1.39 14.16
C PHE A 87 -24.04 0.18 14.48
N THR A 88 -25.09 0.30 15.30
CA THR A 88 -25.90 -0.85 15.76
C THR A 88 -26.57 -1.55 14.59
N ASN A 89 -27.30 -0.82 13.75
CA ASN A 89 -27.96 -1.32 12.55
C ASN A 89 -26.96 -1.72 11.45
N ASP A 90 -25.88 -0.93 11.27
CA ASP A 90 -24.82 -1.26 10.31
C ASP A 90 -24.17 -2.60 10.63
N TYR A 91 -23.80 -2.82 11.90
CA TYR A 91 -23.20 -4.09 12.30
C TYR A 91 -24.17 -5.24 12.24
N GLN A 92 -25.46 -5.06 12.57
CA GLN A 92 -26.49 -6.08 12.38
C GLN A 92 -26.59 -6.49 10.89
N GLN A 93 -26.55 -5.54 9.96
CA GLN A 93 -26.56 -5.82 8.54
C GLN A 93 -25.25 -6.46 8.06
N LEU A 94 -24.10 -5.90 8.44
CA LEU A 94 -22.78 -6.34 7.94
C LEU A 94 -22.33 -7.66 8.58
N TYR A 95 -22.76 -7.95 9.82
CA TYR A 95 -22.51 -9.22 10.53
C TYR A 95 -23.73 -10.14 10.57
N ARG A 96 -24.67 -10.01 9.60
CA ARG A 96 -25.96 -10.73 9.56
C ARG A 96 -25.90 -12.26 9.76
N ASN A 97 -24.73 -12.87 9.54
CA ASN A 97 -24.52 -14.31 9.75
C ASN A 97 -23.87 -14.62 11.12
N SER A 98 -23.86 -13.67 12.04
CA SER A 98 -23.30 -13.80 13.37
C SER A 98 -24.32 -13.33 14.42
N THR A 99 -24.18 -13.81 15.63
CA THR A 99 -24.99 -13.36 16.78
C THR A 99 -24.12 -12.64 17.81
N PRO A 100 -24.69 -11.89 18.77
CA PRO A 100 -23.91 -11.25 19.83
C PRO A 100 -23.04 -12.21 20.65
N GLU A 101 -23.46 -13.47 20.78
CA GLU A 101 -22.70 -14.52 21.49
C GLU A 101 -21.45 -14.93 20.73
N THR A 102 -21.53 -14.96 19.38
CA THR A 102 -20.44 -15.41 18.51
C THR A 102 -19.58 -14.27 17.97
N ASN A 103 -20.05 -13.01 18.10
CA ASN A 103 -19.36 -11.85 17.53
C ASN A 103 -19.25 -10.69 18.52
N VAL A 104 -18.02 -10.40 18.93
CA VAL A 104 -17.71 -9.34 19.90
C VAL A 104 -18.11 -7.93 19.42
N TRP A 105 -18.14 -7.69 18.12
CA TRP A 105 -18.53 -6.39 17.55
C TRP A 105 -20.02 -6.12 17.69
N LEU A 106 -20.86 -7.15 17.67
CA LEU A 106 -22.28 -7.05 17.93
C LEU A 106 -22.60 -6.86 19.43
N ARG A 107 -21.74 -7.37 20.31
CA ARG A 107 -21.94 -7.38 21.76
C ARG A 107 -21.35 -6.18 22.47
N ASN A 108 -20.09 -5.86 22.18
CA ASN A 108 -19.34 -4.89 22.97
C ASN A 108 -19.83 -3.45 22.74
N ARG A 109 -19.97 -2.72 23.85
CA ARG A 109 -20.35 -1.31 23.85
C ARG A 109 -19.24 -0.48 24.50
N THR A 110 -19.13 0.76 24.03
CA THR A 110 -18.25 1.80 24.60
C THR A 110 -18.86 2.35 25.90
N SER A 111 -18.11 3.21 26.60
CA SER A 111 -18.62 3.97 27.75
C SER A 111 -19.82 4.86 27.41
N ALA A 112 -19.94 5.29 26.15
CA ALA A 112 -21.07 6.07 25.64
C ALA A 112 -22.26 5.19 25.19
N GLY A 113 -22.21 3.85 25.40
CA GLY A 113 -23.27 2.89 25.05
C GLY A 113 -23.31 2.52 23.55
N ARG A 114 -22.41 3.02 22.72
CA ARG A 114 -22.36 2.78 21.27
C ARG A 114 -21.54 1.52 20.95
N PRO A 115 -21.75 0.88 19.77
CA PRO A 115 -20.89 -0.20 19.31
C PRO A 115 -19.42 0.25 19.20
N VAL A 116 -18.50 -0.64 19.59
CA VAL A 116 -17.06 -0.36 19.48
C VAL A 116 -16.63 -0.32 18.01
N ASN A 117 -15.88 0.72 17.61
CA ASN A 117 -15.22 0.80 16.32
C ASN A 117 -13.75 1.20 16.54
N MET A 118 -12.82 0.27 16.27
CA MET A 118 -11.39 0.49 16.50
C MET A 118 -10.67 1.14 15.33
N MET A 119 -11.35 1.35 14.20
CA MET A 119 -10.71 1.83 12.98
C MET A 119 -10.78 3.37 12.88
N SER A 120 -9.94 3.92 12.02
CA SER A 120 -9.90 5.36 11.75
C SER A 120 -11.01 5.78 10.78
N VAL A 121 -11.52 7.01 10.94
CA VAL A 121 -12.59 7.58 10.10
C VAL A 121 -12.08 8.03 8.71
N GLY A 122 -10.78 8.27 8.57
CA GLY A 122 -10.19 8.83 7.35
C GLY A 122 -10.48 8.07 6.06
N PRO A 123 -10.36 6.74 6.02
CA PRO A 123 -10.75 5.97 4.84
C PRO A 123 -12.19 6.22 4.43
N ALA A 124 -13.15 6.24 5.37
CA ALA A 124 -14.56 6.52 5.09
C ALA A 124 -14.75 7.90 4.45
N LEU A 125 -14.08 8.94 4.98
CA LEU A 125 -14.12 10.29 4.41
C LEU A 125 -13.58 10.32 2.97
N LEU A 126 -12.45 9.66 2.72
CA LEU A 126 -11.85 9.62 1.38
C LEU A 126 -12.65 8.75 0.38
N TRP A 127 -13.33 7.71 0.83
CA TRP A 127 -14.18 6.87 0.00
C TRP A 127 -15.57 7.46 -0.23
N SER A 128 -16.01 8.44 0.58
CA SER A 128 -17.35 9.00 0.53
C SER A 128 -17.76 9.52 -0.85
N PRO A 129 -16.92 10.19 -1.68
CA PRO A 129 -17.35 10.62 -3.00
C PRO A 129 -17.78 9.46 -3.92
N PHE A 130 -17.05 8.34 -3.83
CA PHE A 130 -17.34 7.13 -4.64
C PHE A 130 -18.63 6.46 -4.18
N TYR A 131 -18.80 6.31 -2.87
CA TYR A 131 -19.98 5.70 -2.27
C TYR A 131 -21.24 6.54 -2.50
N VAL A 132 -21.18 7.85 -2.28
CA VAL A 132 -22.30 8.78 -2.48
C VAL A 132 -22.73 8.80 -3.94
N ALA A 133 -21.78 8.86 -4.88
CA ALA A 133 -22.08 8.79 -6.32
C ALA A 133 -22.74 7.47 -6.71
N ALA A 134 -22.22 6.34 -6.22
CA ALA A 134 -22.82 5.03 -6.47
C ALA A 134 -24.23 4.92 -5.86
N ARG A 135 -24.42 5.40 -4.63
CA ARG A 135 -25.72 5.40 -3.94
C ARG A 135 -26.74 6.31 -4.63
N ALA A 136 -26.33 7.46 -5.17
CA ALA A 136 -27.23 8.34 -5.93
C ALA A 136 -27.79 7.67 -7.20
N VAL A 137 -27.00 6.76 -7.82
CA VAL A 137 -27.43 6.01 -9.01
C VAL A 137 -28.24 4.77 -8.65
N MET A 138 -27.84 4.05 -7.59
CA MET A 138 -28.36 2.71 -7.27
C MET A 138 -29.42 2.72 -6.17
N GLY A 139 -29.62 3.84 -5.46
CA GLY A 139 -30.50 3.95 -4.31
C GLY A 139 -29.98 3.19 -3.09
N THR A 140 -30.91 2.64 -2.30
CA THR A 140 -30.61 1.84 -1.09
C THR A 140 -30.96 0.37 -1.37
N PRO A 141 -29.99 -0.46 -1.81
CA PRO A 141 -30.25 -1.86 -2.13
C PRO A 141 -30.60 -2.67 -0.87
N GLY A 142 -31.47 -3.66 -1.04
CA GLY A 142 -31.77 -4.60 0.05
C GLY A 142 -30.54 -5.45 0.45
N PRO A 143 -30.46 -5.86 1.73
CA PRO A 143 -29.35 -6.66 2.23
C PRO A 143 -29.20 -8.00 1.50
N GLY A 144 -27.97 -8.42 1.19
CA GLY A 144 -27.65 -9.69 0.53
C GLY A 144 -27.87 -9.71 -0.99
N THR A 145 -28.28 -8.59 -1.59
CA THR A 145 -28.52 -8.50 -3.04
C THR A 145 -27.25 -8.23 -3.83
N ARG A 146 -27.29 -8.52 -5.14
CA ARG A 146 -26.19 -8.12 -6.05
C ARG A 146 -26.03 -6.60 -6.14
N ALA A 147 -27.11 -5.85 -5.97
CA ALA A 147 -27.08 -4.41 -5.96
C ALA A 147 -26.35 -3.87 -4.70
N GLU A 148 -26.52 -4.50 -3.54
CA GLU A 148 -25.72 -4.19 -2.34
C GLU A 148 -24.24 -4.47 -2.59
N ALA A 149 -23.89 -5.62 -3.18
CA ALA A 149 -22.52 -5.95 -3.52
C ALA A 149 -21.91 -4.93 -4.51
N ALA A 150 -22.67 -4.48 -5.49
CA ALA A 150 -22.25 -3.45 -6.44
C ALA A 150 -22.06 -2.09 -5.75
N LEU A 151 -22.93 -1.69 -4.82
CA LEU A 151 -22.77 -0.48 -4.03
C LEU A 151 -21.51 -0.55 -3.13
N GLN A 152 -21.33 -1.67 -2.42
CA GLN A 152 -20.13 -1.90 -1.60
C GLN A 152 -18.83 -1.91 -2.44
N SER A 153 -18.89 -2.38 -3.70
CA SER A 153 -17.71 -2.41 -4.57
C SER A 153 -17.22 -1.02 -4.98
N SER A 154 -18.04 0.03 -4.88
CA SER A 154 -17.59 1.42 -5.08
C SER A 154 -16.48 1.83 -4.12
N VAL A 155 -16.52 1.33 -2.88
CA VAL A 155 -15.46 1.55 -1.87
C VAL A 155 -14.18 0.81 -2.25
N GLY A 156 -14.31 -0.41 -2.78
CA GLY A 156 -13.15 -1.13 -3.31
C GLY A 156 -12.52 -0.42 -4.51
N LEU A 157 -13.34 0.13 -5.41
CA LEU A 157 -12.85 0.97 -6.52
C LEU A 157 -12.13 2.22 -6.02
N ALA A 158 -12.64 2.90 -4.98
CA ALA A 158 -11.94 4.00 -4.33
C ALA A 158 -10.56 3.55 -3.84
N GLY A 159 -10.46 2.40 -3.16
CA GLY A 159 -9.18 1.82 -2.73
C GLY A 159 -8.20 1.60 -3.89
N ILE A 160 -8.67 1.08 -5.04
CA ILE A 160 -7.84 0.87 -6.23
C ILE A 160 -7.36 2.21 -6.83
N VAL A 161 -8.23 3.21 -6.89
CA VAL A 161 -7.86 4.56 -7.32
C VAL A 161 -6.76 5.12 -6.42
N TYR A 162 -6.92 5.04 -5.09
CA TYR A 162 -5.90 5.50 -4.14
C TYR A 162 -4.61 4.69 -4.24
N ALA A 163 -4.64 3.38 -4.47
CA ALA A 163 -3.43 2.59 -4.73
C ALA A 163 -2.68 3.09 -5.97
N THR A 164 -3.41 3.40 -7.05
CA THR A 164 -2.84 3.92 -8.30
C THR A 164 -2.22 5.30 -8.10
N LEU A 165 -2.92 6.20 -7.41
CA LEU A 165 -2.39 7.52 -7.02
C LEU A 165 -1.17 7.38 -6.09
N GLY A 166 -1.20 6.42 -5.16
CA GLY A 166 -0.06 6.10 -4.30
C GLY A 166 1.17 5.67 -5.09
N ALA A 167 0.98 4.85 -6.14
CA ALA A 167 2.07 4.47 -7.05
C ALA A 167 2.60 5.67 -7.86
N TRP A 168 1.74 6.61 -8.28
CA TRP A 168 2.16 7.86 -8.93
C TRP A 168 2.98 8.75 -7.98
N PHE A 169 2.49 8.98 -6.75
CA PHE A 169 3.23 9.77 -5.78
C PHE A 169 4.55 9.11 -5.38
N THR A 170 4.59 7.77 -5.29
CA THR A 170 5.84 7.02 -5.10
C THR A 170 6.81 7.27 -6.26
N PHE A 171 6.33 7.19 -7.50
CA PHE A 171 7.13 7.53 -8.67
C PHE A 171 7.64 8.98 -8.62
N PHE A 172 6.80 9.96 -8.29
CA PHE A 172 7.21 11.35 -8.18
C PHE A 172 8.26 11.56 -7.08
N ALA A 173 8.07 10.94 -5.91
CA ALA A 173 9.04 11.00 -4.81
C ALA A 173 10.40 10.42 -5.23
N CYS A 174 10.41 9.24 -5.83
CA CYS A 174 11.63 8.62 -6.34
C CYS A 174 12.30 9.45 -7.44
N ARG A 175 11.52 10.11 -8.31
CA ARG A 175 12.02 10.95 -9.40
C ARG A 175 12.77 12.19 -8.95
N LEU A 176 12.52 12.67 -7.75
CA LEU A 176 13.29 13.78 -7.18
C LEU A 176 14.75 13.42 -6.90
N LEU A 177 15.05 12.14 -6.69
CA LEU A 177 16.37 11.66 -6.29
C LEU A 177 17.07 10.77 -7.33
N TYR A 178 16.29 10.11 -8.22
CA TYR A 178 16.79 9.05 -9.12
C TYR A 178 16.30 9.20 -10.54
N SER A 179 16.87 8.41 -11.45
CA SER A 179 16.49 8.38 -12.84
C SER A 179 15.02 7.94 -13.02
N ARG A 180 14.41 8.38 -14.13
CA ARG A 180 13.02 8.05 -14.48
C ARG A 180 12.77 6.54 -14.50
N ARG A 181 13.72 5.78 -15.04
CA ARG A 181 13.65 4.32 -15.13
C ARG A 181 13.68 3.69 -13.75
N ALA A 182 14.66 4.04 -12.92
CA ALA A 182 14.78 3.51 -11.57
C ALA A 182 13.54 3.83 -10.75
N ALA A 183 13.02 5.05 -10.81
CA ALA A 183 11.80 5.47 -10.13
C ALA A 183 10.57 4.67 -10.58
N PHE A 184 10.40 4.43 -11.88
CA PHE A 184 9.28 3.67 -12.43
C PHE A 184 9.30 2.21 -11.94
N TRP A 185 10.42 1.52 -12.14
CA TRP A 185 10.54 0.12 -11.75
C TRP A 185 10.48 -0.08 -10.24
N ALA A 186 11.07 0.83 -9.46
CA ALA A 186 10.97 0.78 -8.00
C ALA A 186 9.52 0.94 -7.52
N SER A 187 8.77 1.87 -8.08
CA SER A 187 7.35 2.07 -7.76
C SER A 187 6.53 0.83 -8.11
N LEU A 188 6.79 0.23 -9.28
CA LEU A 188 6.11 -0.96 -9.75
C LEU A 188 6.43 -2.17 -8.84
N VAL A 189 7.71 -2.40 -8.52
CA VAL A 189 8.15 -3.53 -7.68
C VAL A 189 7.58 -3.40 -6.27
N VAL A 190 7.58 -2.22 -5.67
CA VAL A 190 7.03 -2.05 -4.32
C VAL A 190 5.52 -2.19 -4.30
N TRP A 191 4.81 -1.70 -5.32
CA TRP A 191 3.36 -1.84 -5.41
C TRP A 191 2.94 -3.29 -5.67
N LEU A 192 3.48 -3.93 -6.72
CA LEU A 192 3.05 -5.25 -7.20
C LEU A 192 3.88 -6.40 -6.61
N GLY A 193 5.17 -6.18 -6.33
CA GLY A 193 6.08 -7.14 -5.72
C GLY A 193 6.07 -7.11 -4.19
N GLY A 194 5.30 -6.21 -3.57
CA GLY A 194 5.06 -6.07 -2.13
C GLY A 194 3.67 -6.53 -1.71
N PRO A 195 3.31 -6.38 -0.42
CA PRO A 195 1.98 -6.75 0.06
C PRO A 195 0.87 -5.84 -0.46
N ALA A 196 1.21 -4.64 -0.99
CA ALA A 196 0.25 -3.63 -1.44
C ALA A 196 -0.67 -4.13 -2.56
N ILE A 197 -0.21 -5.03 -3.44
CA ILE A 197 -1.05 -5.59 -4.51
C ILE A 197 -2.28 -6.33 -3.98
N TYR A 198 -2.15 -7.06 -2.86
CA TYR A 198 -3.28 -7.75 -2.27
C TYR A 198 -4.38 -6.76 -1.84
N TYR A 199 -3.97 -5.62 -1.28
CA TYR A 199 -4.87 -4.54 -0.84
C TYR A 199 -5.27 -3.58 -1.97
N SER A 200 -4.79 -3.81 -3.18
CA SER A 200 -5.21 -3.13 -4.41
C SER A 200 -6.10 -4.00 -5.31
N LEU A 201 -6.07 -5.33 -5.12
CA LEU A 201 -6.72 -6.27 -6.03
C LEU A 201 -7.75 -7.16 -5.33
N VAL A 202 -7.40 -7.70 -4.15
CA VAL A 202 -8.23 -8.70 -3.45
C VAL A 202 -9.08 -8.08 -2.35
N SER A 203 -8.50 -7.17 -1.56
CA SER A 203 -9.17 -6.51 -0.43
C SER A 203 -8.96 -4.99 -0.47
N PRO A 204 -9.39 -4.30 -1.55
CA PRO A 204 -9.13 -2.87 -1.73
C PRO A 204 -9.95 -1.96 -0.80
N ALA A 205 -11.00 -2.45 -0.17
CA ALA A 205 -11.78 -1.74 0.85
C ALA A 205 -11.12 -1.71 2.25
N TYR A 206 -9.83 -2.08 2.36
CA TYR A 206 -9.03 -1.87 3.56
C TYR A 206 -8.30 -0.53 3.48
N SER A 207 -7.96 0.07 4.62
CA SER A 207 -7.27 1.37 4.68
C SER A 207 -5.87 1.39 4.05
N HIS A 208 -5.28 0.21 3.77
CA HIS A 208 -3.88 0.09 3.34
C HIS A 208 -3.58 0.77 2.00
N ALA A 209 -4.47 0.64 1.00
CA ALA A 209 -4.33 1.30 -0.29
C ALA A 209 -4.43 2.84 -0.16
N THR A 210 -5.37 3.30 0.67
CA THR A 210 -5.56 4.72 0.97
C THR A 210 -4.37 5.29 1.75
N SER A 211 -3.82 4.52 2.71
CA SER A 211 -2.61 4.89 3.46
C SER A 211 -1.38 4.97 2.53
N MET A 212 -1.21 4.01 1.61
CA MET A 212 -0.15 4.07 0.59
C MET A 212 -0.19 5.38 -0.18
N CYS A 213 -1.39 5.86 -0.57
CA CYS A 213 -1.56 7.13 -1.25
C CYS A 213 -1.17 8.32 -0.37
N ALA A 214 -1.73 8.38 0.84
CA ALA A 214 -1.52 9.50 1.75
C ALA A 214 -0.04 9.64 2.15
N VAL A 215 0.62 8.54 2.50
CA VAL A 215 2.04 8.53 2.87
C VAL A 215 2.94 8.85 1.68
N ALA A 216 2.64 8.32 0.48
CA ALA A 216 3.43 8.63 -0.72
C ALA A 216 3.27 10.11 -1.14
N ALA A 217 2.07 10.68 -1.03
CA ALA A 217 1.83 12.11 -1.28
C ALA A 217 2.60 12.99 -0.28
N PHE A 218 2.57 12.62 1.00
CA PHE A 218 3.37 13.29 2.04
C PHE A 218 4.87 13.19 1.73
N ALA A 219 5.39 12.01 1.41
CA ALA A 219 6.80 11.80 1.12
C ALA A 219 7.27 12.61 -0.10
N TRP A 220 6.44 12.66 -1.16
CA TRP A 220 6.71 13.50 -2.31
C TRP A 220 6.74 14.99 -1.95
N ALA A 221 5.72 15.49 -1.21
CA ALA A 221 5.66 16.87 -0.78
C ALA A 221 6.86 17.22 0.14
N TRP A 222 7.20 16.35 1.09
CA TRP A 222 8.37 16.49 1.94
C TRP A 222 9.66 16.63 1.11
N LEU A 223 9.94 15.68 0.22
CA LEU A 223 11.15 15.72 -0.62
C LEU A 223 11.19 16.94 -1.54
N ALA A 224 10.04 17.40 -2.06
CA ALA A 224 9.96 18.55 -2.95
C ALA A 224 10.13 19.90 -2.23
N THR A 225 9.87 19.96 -0.90
CA THR A 225 9.83 21.22 -0.14
C THR A 225 10.86 21.30 0.99
N ARG A 226 11.59 20.23 1.27
CA ARG A 226 12.46 20.08 2.46
C ARG A 226 13.52 21.18 2.61
N ASP A 227 14.01 21.74 1.52
CA ASP A 227 15.03 22.79 1.55
C ASP A 227 14.42 24.20 1.73
N ARG A 228 13.08 24.31 1.78
CA ARG A 228 12.32 25.55 1.84
C ARG A 228 11.50 25.61 3.12
N PHE A 229 12.00 26.33 4.12
CA PHE A 229 11.32 26.53 5.42
C PHE A 229 10.28 27.66 5.37
N ALA A 230 9.41 27.66 4.35
CA ALA A 230 8.29 28.59 4.26
C ALA A 230 7.09 28.08 5.07
N LEU A 231 6.35 28.98 5.72
CA LEU A 231 5.16 28.61 6.51
C LEU A 231 4.10 27.86 5.70
N GLY A 232 3.93 28.22 4.41
CA GLY A 232 3.02 27.51 3.51
C GLY A 232 3.41 26.03 3.32
N HIS A 233 4.73 25.70 3.32
CA HIS A 233 5.18 24.32 3.27
C HIS A 233 4.96 23.59 4.61
N ALA A 234 5.12 24.28 5.74
CA ALA A 234 4.79 23.72 7.05
C ALA A 234 3.28 23.39 7.14
N LEU A 235 2.42 24.28 6.68
CA LEU A 235 0.98 24.05 6.61
C LEU A 235 0.64 22.85 5.70
N LEU A 236 1.25 22.77 4.51
CA LEU A 236 1.05 21.65 3.58
C LEU A 236 1.48 20.31 4.19
N LEU A 237 2.71 20.26 4.75
CA LEU A 237 3.22 19.04 5.37
C LEU A 237 2.42 18.66 6.62
N GLY A 238 1.96 19.65 7.39
CA GLY A 238 1.08 19.42 8.52
C GLY A 238 -0.28 18.86 8.09
N ALA A 239 -0.93 19.47 7.11
CA ALA A 239 -2.20 18.98 6.58
C ALA A 239 -2.11 17.57 6.01
N LEU A 240 -1.07 17.29 5.21
CA LEU A 240 -0.81 15.94 4.68
C LEU A 240 -0.46 14.93 5.79
N GLY A 241 0.35 15.33 6.78
CA GLY A 241 0.69 14.47 7.93
C GLY A 241 -0.52 14.16 8.81
N GLY A 242 -1.41 15.15 9.03
CA GLY A 242 -2.68 14.95 9.71
C GLY A 242 -3.63 14.05 8.90
N LEU A 243 -3.65 14.17 7.57
CA LEU A 243 -4.39 13.25 6.70
C LEU A 243 -3.82 11.82 6.76
N VAL A 244 -2.50 11.65 6.79
CA VAL A 244 -1.85 10.35 7.00
C VAL A 244 -2.32 9.73 8.32
N ALA A 245 -2.27 10.52 9.41
CA ALA A 245 -2.75 10.09 10.73
C ALA A 245 -4.25 9.75 10.71
N LEU A 246 -5.06 10.54 10.01
CA LEU A 246 -6.51 10.37 9.88
C LEU A 246 -6.85 9.06 9.15
N VAL A 247 -6.05 8.66 8.16
CA VAL A 247 -6.21 7.38 7.45
C VAL A 247 -5.72 6.22 8.32
N ARG A 248 -4.55 6.37 8.96
CA ARG A 248 -3.97 5.37 9.88
C ARG A 248 -3.07 6.10 10.88
N TRP A 249 -3.51 6.26 12.13
CA TRP A 249 -2.77 7.06 13.12
C TRP A 249 -1.34 6.58 13.38
N GLN A 250 -1.05 5.28 13.26
CA GLN A 250 0.31 4.76 13.39
C GLN A 250 1.27 5.27 12.30
N ASP A 251 0.75 5.66 11.13
CA ASP A 251 1.56 6.18 10.04
C ASP A 251 1.93 7.66 10.24
N ALA A 252 1.38 8.35 11.27
CA ALA A 252 1.77 9.71 11.67
C ALA A 252 3.28 9.87 11.96
N ILE A 253 3.98 8.77 12.19
CA ILE A 253 5.44 8.71 12.35
C ILE A 253 6.19 9.39 11.19
N VAL A 254 5.58 9.52 10.00
CA VAL A 254 6.18 10.24 8.85
C VAL A 254 6.47 11.70 9.15
N LEU A 255 5.75 12.32 10.12
CA LEU A 255 6.01 13.68 10.57
C LEU A 255 7.41 13.86 11.18
N LEU A 256 8.06 12.78 11.62
CA LEU A 256 9.45 12.83 12.08
C LEU A 256 10.43 13.22 10.97
N LEU A 257 10.10 13.03 9.69
CA LEU A 257 10.96 13.38 8.57
C LEU A 257 11.21 14.90 8.48
N PRO A 258 10.18 15.77 8.36
CA PRO A 258 10.39 17.22 8.35
C PRO A 258 10.86 17.76 9.72
N VAL A 259 10.49 17.13 10.84
CA VAL A 259 11.04 17.46 12.16
C VAL A 259 12.55 17.20 12.19
N GLY A 260 12.99 16.06 11.68
CA GLY A 260 14.40 15.71 11.56
C GLY A 260 15.17 16.66 10.63
N ASP A 261 14.55 17.08 9.51
CA ASP A 261 15.17 18.10 8.63
C ASP A 261 15.31 19.44 9.34
N ALA A 262 14.30 19.89 10.09
CA ALA A 262 14.35 21.13 10.85
C ALA A 262 15.43 21.08 11.95
N ALA A 263 15.50 19.98 12.68
CA ALA A 263 16.52 19.76 13.71
C ALA A 263 17.93 19.72 13.10
N TRP A 264 18.11 19.04 11.98
CA TRP A 264 19.39 18.96 11.27
C TRP A 264 19.85 20.34 10.79
N ALA A 265 18.95 21.11 10.15
CA ALA A 265 19.26 22.46 9.66
C ALA A 265 19.64 23.42 10.82
N ALA A 266 18.94 23.33 11.96
CA ALA A 266 19.25 24.12 13.14
C ALA A 266 20.63 23.71 13.74
N TRP A 267 20.91 22.40 13.85
CA TRP A 267 22.18 21.90 14.38
C TRP A 267 23.38 22.30 13.51
N ARG A 268 23.21 22.34 12.20
CA ARG A 268 24.27 22.79 11.27
C ARG A 268 24.42 24.32 11.18
N GLY A 269 23.57 25.08 11.86
CA GLY A 269 23.57 26.55 11.76
C GLY A 269 23.02 27.08 10.42
N GLU A 270 22.44 26.22 9.58
CA GLU A 270 21.85 26.59 8.28
C GLU A 270 20.56 27.40 8.47
N ARG A 271 19.91 27.23 9.62
CA ARG A 271 18.68 27.96 10.03
C ARG A 271 18.73 28.33 11.52
N ARG A 272 18.09 29.45 11.84
CA ARG A 272 17.91 29.86 13.24
C ARG A 272 17.02 28.84 13.95
N PRO A 273 17.35 28.41 15.18
CA PRO A 273 16.52 27.46 15.94
C PRO A 273 15.06 27.91 16.10
N SER A 274 14.81 29.22 16.26
CA SER A 274 13.47 29.79 16.35
C SER A 274 12.64 29.58 15.06
N THR A 275 13.27 29.73 13.89
CA THR A 275 12.60 29.49 12.58
C THR A 275 12.29 28.01 12.40
N ALA A 276 13.20 27.11 12.76
CA ALA A 276 12.98 25.66 12.73
C ALA A 276 11.85 25.26 13.70
N CYS A 277 11.85 25.79 14.91
CA CYS A 277 10.79 25.58 15.91
C CYS A 277 9.43 26.07 15.40
N LEU A 278 9.35 27.30 14.87
CA LEU A 278 8.11 27.84 14.30
C LEU A 278 7.58 26.95 13.18
N HIS A 279 8.43 26.44 12.28
CA HIS A 279 8.05 25.52 11.21
C HIS A 279 7.41 24.24 11.76
N VAL A 280 8.02 23.63 12.78
CA VAL A 280 7.51 22.42 13.45
C VAL A 280 6.19 22.69 14.16
N VAL A 281 6.06 23.83 14.87
CA VAL A 281 4.81 24.21 15.56
C VAL A 281 3.68 24.41 14.57
N VAL A 282 3.89 25.15 13.49
CA VAL A 282 2.86 25.40 12.45
C VAL A 282 2.44 24.08 11.79
N MET A 283 3.40 23.21 11.49
CA MET A 283 3.14 21.89 10.96
C MET A 283 2.32 21.03 11.95
N GLY A 284 2.68 21.04 13.24
CA GLY A 284 1.96 20.31 14.29
C GLY A 284 0.52 20.77 14.43
N VAL A 285 0.28 22.09 14.46
CA VAL A 285 -1.08 22.67 14.53
C VAL A 285 -1.90 22.25 13.30
N ALA A 286 -1.33 22.38 12.09
CA ALA A 286 -2.01 21.96 10.87
C ALA A 286 -2.34 20.45 10.87
N SER A 287 -1.45 19.61 11.43
CA SER A 287 -1.69 18.16 11.58
C SER A 287 -2.86 17.89 12.52
N ILE A 288 -2.93 18.57 13.67
CA ILE A 288 -4.04 18.40 14.63
C ILE A 288 -5.37 18.84 14.00
N VAL A 289 -5.40 19.97 13.29
CA VAL A 289 -6.60 20.45 12.59
C VAL A 289 -7.05 19.42 11.53
N ALA A 290 -6.14 18.86 10.73
CA ALA A 290 -6.48 17.84 9.74
C ALA A 290 -6.92 16.51 10.38
N PHE A 291 -6.47 16.21 11.60
CA PHE A 291 -6.85 15.02 12.37
C PHE A 291 -8.14 15.23 13.19
N ALA A 292 -8.66 16.45 13.30
CA ALA A 292 -9.83 16.77 14.11
C ALA A 292 -11.07 15.88 13.85
N PRO A 293 -11.39 15.43 12.61
CA PRO A 293 -12.50 14.52 12.39
C PRO A 293 -12.38 13.20 13.18
N GLN A 294 -11.16 12.70 13.41
CA GLN A 294 -10.96 11.50 14.25
C GLN A 294 -11.23 11.80 15.71
N LEU A 295 -10.79 12.94 16.22
CA LEU A 295 -11.05 13.35 17.60
C LEU A 295 -12.57 13.50 17.84
N ALA A 296 -13.29 14.09 16.89
CA ALA A 296 -14.74 14.21 16.92
C ALA A 296 -15.44 12.82 16.89
N ALA A 297 -14.97 11.91 16.03
CA ALA A 297 -15.51 10.56 15.98
C ALA A 297 -15.28 9.81 17.30
N TRP A 298 -14.09 9.88 17.89
CA TRP A 298 -13.84 9.27 19.20
C TRP A 298 -14.69 9.88 20.31
N GLN A 299 -14.84 11.22 20.34
CA GLN A 299 -15.74 11.88 21.27
C GLN A 299 -17.17 11.35 21.14
N ALA A 300 -17.68 11.20 19.91
CA ALA A 300 -19.03 10.72 19.67
C ALA A 300 -19.21 9.24 20.05
N ILE A 301 -18.23 8.39 19.76
CA ILE A 301 -18.32 6.92 19.95
C ILE A 301 -17.97 6.51 21.38
N TYR A 302 -16.95 7.13 21.97
CA TYR A 302 -16.37 6.71 23.27
C TYR A 302 -16.61 7.72 24.40
N GLY A 303 -17.09 8.93 24.08
CA GLY A 303 -17.25 10.00 25.07
C GLY A 303 -15.95 10.71 25.46
N THR A 304 -14.84 10.42 24.76
CA THR A 304 -13.53 11.08 24.95
C THR A 304 -12.84 11.30 23.60
N PRO A 305 -12.22 12.48 23.39
CA PRO A 305 -11.59 12.78 22.09
C PRO A 305 -10.22 12.11 21.90
N VAL A 306 -9.61 11.59 22.96
CA VAL A 306 -8.27 10.97 22.90
C VAL A 306 -8.27 9.65 23.63
N LEU A 307 -8.00 8.59 22.90
CA LEU A 307 -7.89 7.24 23.44
C LEU A 307 -7.07 6.33 22.51
N VAL A 308 -6.72 5.15 23.03
CA VAL A 308 -6.22 4.03 22.22
C VAL A 308 -7.35 2.99 22.14
N PRO A 309 -8.07 2.89 21.00
CA PRO A 309 -9.28 2.06 20.89
C PRO A 309 -9.02 0.56 21.13
N GLN A 310 -7.79 0.09 20.90
CA GLN A 310 -7.37 -1.29 21.12
C GLN A 310 -7.18 -1.63 22.61
N GLY A 311 -7.15 -0.62 23.47
CA GLY A 311 -7.05 -0.79 24.92
C GLY A 311 -5.63 -0.96 25.45
N VAL A 312 -5.56 -1.04 26.78
CA VAL A 312 -4.31 -1.25 27.52
C VAL A 312 -3.78 -2.67 27.23
N GLY A 313 -2.48 -2.80 27.02
CA GLY A 313 -1.84 -4.10 26.74
C GLY A 313 -1.78 -4.49 25.25
N PHE A 314 -2.34 -3.68 24.35
CA PHE A 314 -2.20 -3.90 22.93
C PHE A 314 -0.74 -3.71 22.45
N MET A 315 0.01 -2.85 23.14
CA MET A 315 1.42 -2.58 22.85
C MET A 315 2.33 -3.20 23.92
N ARG A 316 3.28 -4.04 23.50
CA ARG A 316 4.33 -4.67 24.34
C ARG A 316 5.68 -4.04 24.03
N TRP A 317 5.89 -2.83 24.48
CA TRP A 317 7.08 -2.03 24.15
C TRP A 317 8.39 -2.66 24.62
N THR A 318 8.39 -3.45 25.68
CA THR A 318 9.58 -4.09 26.25
C THR A 318 9.90 -5.45 25.60
N GLU A 319 8.98 -6.02 24.82
CA GLU A 319 9.11 -7.36 24.23
C GLU A 319 8.80 -7.34 22.72
N PRO A 320 9.50 -6.53 21.92
CA PRO A 320 9.21 -6.40 20.49
C PRO A 320 9.62 -7.66 19.72
N ALA A 321 8.69 -8.23 18.94
CA ALA A 321 8.91 -9.41 18.11
C ALA A 321 9.59 -9.07 16.76
N VAL A 322 10.73 -8.37 16.79
CA VAL A 322 11.41 -7.79 15.61
C VAL A 322 11.73 -8.84 14.56
N LEU A 323 12.39 -9.94 14.95
CA LEU A 323 12.75 -10.99 14.00
C LEU A 323 11.52 -11.67 13.40
N SER A 324 10.45 -11.80 14.18
CA SER A 324 9.19 -12.37 13.70
C SER A 324 8.53 -11.47 12.66
N VAL A 325 8.46 -10.17 12.89
CA VAL A 325 7.92 -9.19 11.93
C VAL A 325 8.72 -9.19 10.62
N LEU A 326 10.03 -9.36 10.68
CA LEU A 326 10.89 -9.32 9.50
C LEU A 326 10.94 -10.66 8.75
N PHE A 327 11.06 -11.78 9.45
CA PHE A 327 11.48 -13.07 8.85
C PHE A 327 10.57 -14.25 9.15
N SER A 328 9.51 -14.11 9.93
CA SER A 328 8.58 -15.22 10.21
C SER A 328 7.97 -15.77 8.92
N LEU A 329 7.72 -17.07 8.90
CA LEU A 329 6.89 -17.70 7.85
C LEU A 329 5.42 -17.29 7.97
N ARG A 330 5.02 -16.72 9.12
CA ARG A 330 3.71 -16.11 9.34
C ARG A 330 3.77 -14.62 9.09
N HIS A 331 3.51 -14.18 7.86
CA HIS A 331 3.42 -12.77 7.42
C HIS A 331 4.70 -11.93 7.59
N GLY A 332 5.89 -12.56 7.72
CA GLY A 332 7.14 -11.81 7.82
C GLY A 332 7.38 -10.93 6.59
N LEU A 333 7.85 -9.70 6.82
CA LEU A 333 8.02 -8.68 5.79
C LEU A 333 8.89 -9.19 4.63
N PHE A 334 10.04 -9.76 4.92
CA PHE A 334 11.01 -10.18 3.92
C PHE A 334 10.83 -11.61 3.45
N SER A 335 10.30 -12.49 4.29
CA SER A 335 10.00 -13.88 3.89
C SER A 335 8.84 -13.94 2.89
N TRP A 336 7.79 -13.15 3.11
CA TRP A 336 6.65 -13.14 2.20
C TRP A 336 6.91 -12.31 0.93
N THR A 337 7.65 -11.20 1.07
CA THR A 337 7.94 -10.25 -0.01
C THR A 337 9.44 -9.97 -0.12
N PRO A 338 10.25 -10.92 -0.68
CA PRO A 338 11.72 -10.78 -0.74
C PRO A 338 12.21 -9.55 -1.51
N ALA A 339 11.40 -9.01 -2.43
CA ALA A 339 11.71 -7.78 -3.14
C ALA A 339 11.92 -6.59 -2.19
N LEU A 340 11.21 -6.56 -1.04
CA LEU A 340 11.39 -5.51 -0.03
C LEU A 340 12.70 -5.67 0.76
N LEU A 341 13.27 -6.88 0.85
CA LEU A 341 14.62 -7.06 1.40
C LEU A 341 15.65 -6.41 0.49
N VAL A 342 15.53 -6.57 -0.83
CA VAL A 342 16.40 -5.89 -1.81
C VAL A 342 16.25 -4.37 -1.70
N ALA A 343 15.03 -3.89 -1.54
CA ALA A 343 14.75 -2.47 -1.32
C ALA A 343 15.40 -1.95 -0.02
N ALA A 344 15.30 -2.69 1.07
CA ALA A 344 15.94 -2.35 2.35
C ALA A 344 17.48 -2.35 2.23
N ALA A 345 18.05 -3.33 1.52
CA ALA A 345 19.48 -3.38 1.23
C ALA A 345 19.96 -2.19 0.36
N GLY A 346 19.06 -1.50 -0.32
CA GLY A 346 19.34 -0.26 -1.04
C GLY A 346 19.45 1.00 -0.15
N ILE A 347 19.02 0.95 1.12
CA ILE A 347 19.08 2.12 2.01
C ILE A 347 20.52 2.61 2.26
N PRO A 348 21.55 1.76 2.46
CA PRO A 348 22.93 2.21 2.48
C PRO A 348 23.36 2.98 1.23
N LEU A 349 22.89 2.59 0.04
CA LEU A 349 23.16 3.33 -1.20
C LEU A 349 22.44 4.69 -1.22
N LEU A 350 21.22 4.75 -0.68
CA LEU A 350 20.50 6.01 -0.49
C LEU A 350 21.27 6.94 0.47
N ILE A 351 21.79 6.42 1.60
CA ILE A 351 22.61 7.18 2.55
C ILE A 351 23.89 7.70 1.87
N GLY A 352 24.55 6.88 1.05
CA GLY A 352 25.75 7.26 0.33
C GLY A 352 25.53 8.42 -0.66
N ARG A 353 24.35 8.50 -1.29
CA ARG A 353 24.03 9.54 -2.29
C ARG A 353 23.29 10.75 -1.70
N HIS A 354 22.38 10.51 -0.75
CA HIS A 354 21.49 11.50 -0.14
C HIS A 354 21.50 11.32 1.39
N ARG A 355 22.64 11.65 2.01
CA ARG A 355 22.97 11.29 3.40
C ARG A 355 21.84 11.56 4.40
N GLN A 356 21.34 12.79 4.42
CA GLN A 356 20.31 13.20 5.39
C GLN A 356 18.98 12.44 5.15
N VAL A 357 18.52 12.42 3.89
CA VAL A 357 17.31 11.67 3.52
C VAL A 357 17.44 10.19 3.89
N GLY A 358 18.60 9.58 3.57
CA GLY A 358 18.82 8.17 3.84
C GLY A 358 18.81 7.82 5.32
N TRP A 359 19.42 8.66 6.19
CA TRP A 359 19.36 8.44 7.65
C TRP A 359 17.95 8.63 8.21
N LEU A 360 17.20 9.65 7.75
CA LEU A 360 15.82 9.86 8.18
C LEU A 360 14.91 8.70 7.74
N VAL A 361 15.07 8.21 6.51
CA VAL A 361 14.34 7.05 6.01
C VAL A 361 14.69 5.78 6.78
N LEU A 362 15.99 5.55 7.08
CA LEU A 362 16.41 4.41 7.90
C LEU A 362 15.78 4.45 9.30
N LEU A 363 15.85 5.62 9.95
CA LEU A 363 15.22 5.82 11.27
C LEU A 363 13.72 5.56 11.23
N LEU A 364 13.01 6.11 10.23
CA LEU A 364 11.58 5.90 10.05
C LEU A 364 11.25 4.42 9.89
N LEU A 365 11.97 3.70 9.01
CA LEU A 365 11.73 2.27 8.80
C LEU A 365 12.05 1.45 10.05
N ALA A 366 13.13 1.77 10.78
CA ALA A 366 13.48 1.11 12.03
C ALA A 366 12.40 1.31 13.10
N LEU A 367 11.90 2.53 13.25
CA LEU A 367 10.80 2.84 14.16
C LEU A 367 9.49 2.15 13.73
N THR A 368 9.20 2.10 12.42
CA THR A 368 8.05 1.36 11.89
C THR A 368 8.14 -0.12 12.23
N VAL A 369 9.32 -0.73 12.09
CA VAL A 369 9.56 -2.13 12.50
C VAL A 369 9.34 -2.29 14.00
N TYR A 370 9.93 -1.42 14.82
CA TYR A 370 9.80 -1.48 16.29
C TYR A 370 8.34 -1.35 16.74
N ILE A 371 7.60 -0.37 16.23
CA ILE A 371 6.17 -0.17 16.55
C ILE A 371 5.37 -1.42 16.19
N ASN A 372 5.53 -1.95 14.97
CA ASN A 372 4.79 -3.13 14.55
C ASN A 372 5.21 -4.41 15.30
N ALA A 373 6.47 -4.51 15.68
CA ALA A 373 6.99 -5.62 16.49
C ALA A 373 6.47 -5.58 17.94
N SER A 374 6.16 -4.38 18.45
CA SER A 374 5.61 -4.19 19.79
C SER A 374 4.10 -4.46 19.89
N VAL A 375 3.41 -4.67 18.77
CA VAL A 375 1.98 -5.01 18.77
C VAL A 375 1.79 -6.47 19.17
N VAL A 376 0.83 -6.74 20.07
CA VAL A 376 0.53 -8.10 20.57
C VAL A 376 0.23 -9.09 19.46
N ASP A 377 -0.47 -8.65 18.40
CA ASP A 377 -0.75 -9.42 17.19
C ASP A 377 0.17 -8.96 16.04
N TRP A 378 1.49 -8.98 16.25
CA TRP A 378 2.51 -8.52 15.31
C TRP A 378 2.33 -9.08 13.87
N TRP A 379 1.71 -10.25 13.73
CA TRP A 379 1.42 -10.89 12.44
C TRP A 379 0.23 -10.27 11.70
N ALA A 380 -0.49 -9.33 12.31
CA ALA A 380 -1.60 -8.56 11.73
C ALA A 380 -2.82 -9.39 11.28
N GLY A 381 -3.18 -10.41 12.06
CA GLY A 381 -4.40 -11.22 11.86
C GLY A 381 -4.38 -12.13 10.63
N ALA A 382 -5.56 -12.56 10.18
CA ALA A 382 -5.76 -13.38 8.99
C ALA A 382 -5.70 -12.51 7.71
N ALA A 383 -4.50 -12.13 7.29
CA ALA A 383 -4.25 -11.18 6.20
C ALA A 383 -3.12 -11.68 5.27
N PHE A 384 -2.85 -10.97 4.19
CA PHE A 384 -1.72 -11.27 3.30
C PHE A 384 -0.51 -10.43 3.66
N GLY A 385 0.60 -11.10 3.98
CA GLY A 385 1.90 -10.47 4.22
C GLY A 385 1.92 -9.46 5.37
N ALA A 386 3.01 -8.71 5.47
CA ALA A 386 3.19 -7.66 6.47
C ALA A 386 2.40 -6.39 6.09
N ARG A 387 1.07 -6.45 6.15
CA ARG A 387 0.15 -5.40 5.68
C ARG A 387 0.38 -4.03 6.30
N ARG A 388 0.89 -4.00 7.54
CA ARG A 388 1.15 -2.74 8.26
C ARG A 388 2.28 -1.91 7.66
N PHE A 389 3.07 -2.48 6.72
CA PHE A 389 4.14 -1.77 6.01
C PHE A 389 3.70 -1.21 4.64
N VAL A 390 2.46 -1.44 4.22
CA VAL A 390 1.97 -0.96 2.91
C VAL A 390 2.04 0.56 2.80
N GLY A 391 1.65 1.29 3.85
CA GLY A 391 1.72 2.76 3.87
C GLY A 391 3.14 3.28 3.63
N VAL A 392 4.12 2.71 4.29
CA VAL A 392 5.53 3.16 4.18
C VAL A 392 6.28 2.62 2.96
N GLY A 393 5.57 2.01 2.01
CA GLY A 393 6.14 1.43 0.78
C GLY A 393 7.00 2.41 -0.02
N VAL A 394 6.66 3.70 -0.06
CA VAL A 394 7.43 4.75 -0.75
C VAL A 394 8.89 4.81 -0.27
N PHE A 395 9.15 4.55 1.00
CA PHE A 395 10.53 4.58 1.56
C PHE A 395 11.33 3.35 1.14
N PHE A 396 10.70 2.19 0.99
CA PHE A 396 11.29 1.04 0.33
C PHE A 396 11.54 1.32 -1.15
N ALA A 397 10.65 2.05 -1.84
CA ALA A 397 10.85 2.42 -3.24
C ALA A 397 12.06 3.36 -3.44
N LEU A 398 12.36 4.25 -2.47
CA LEU A 398 13.60 5.04 -2.50
C LEU A 398 14.83 4.14 -2.45
N GLY A 399 14.87 3.14 -1.57
CA GLY A 399 15.95 2.17 -1.50
C GLY A 399 16.05 1.31 -2.76
N MET A 400 14.92 0.82 -3.29
CA MET A 400 14.88 0.07 -4.55
C MET A 400 15.36 0.92 -5.73
N SER A 401 15.00 2.21 -5.78
CA SER A 401 15.49 3.15 -6.78
C SER A 401 17.01 3.31 -6.70
N ALA A 402 17.57 3.34 -5.49
CA ALA A 402 19.02 3.41 -5.29
C ALA A 402 19.74 2.18 -5.86
N VAL A 403 19.15 0.97 -5.68
CA VAL A 403 19.68 -0.28 -6.26
C VAL A 403 19.61 -0.25 -7.78
N LEU A 404 18.45 0.10 -8.35
CA LEU A 404 18.23 0.09 -9.79
C LEU A 404 19.04 1.18 -10.53
N ASP A 405 19.37 2.27 -9.84
CA ASP A 405 20.17 3.38 -10.37
C ASP A 405 21.67 3.23 -10.08
N ALA A 406 22.09 2.19 -9.37
CA ALA A 406 23.47 1.84 -9.13
C ALA A 406 24.05 0.93 -10.23
N ARG A 407 25.39 1.01 -10.47
CA ARG A 407 26.06 0.01 -11.31
C ARG A 407 26.08 -1.35 -10.59
N PRO A 408 25.91 -2.48 -11.29
CA PRO A 408 25.84 -2.63 -12.76
C PRO A 408 24.45 -2.46 -13.39
N LEU A 409 23.35 -2.33 -12.60
CA LEU A 409 21.98 -2.32 -13.12
C LEU A 409 21.66 -1.08 -13.96
N ALA A 410 22.18 0.08 -13.57
CA ALA A 410 22.00 1.32 -14.34
C ALA A 410 22.54 1.20 -15.79
N SER A 411 23.64 0.45 -15.99
CA SER A 411 24.23 0.19 -17.31
C SER A 411 23.59 -0.96 -18.08
N ARG A 412 22.68 -1.73 -17.42
CA ARG A 412 21.99 -2.90 -18.00
C ARG A 412 20.47 -2.75 -17.87
N PRO A 413 19.86 -1.81 -18.57
CA PRO A 413 18.44 -1.44 -18.37
C PRO A 413 17.49 -2.62 -18.60
N THR A 414 17.73 -3.44 -19.61
CA THR A 414 16.91 -4.60 -19.91
C THR A 414 16.98 -5.64 -18.78
N THR A 415 18.17 -5.87 -18.22
CA THR A 415 18.34 -6.77 -17.06
C THR A 415 17.56 -6.24 -15.84
N ALA A 416 17.67 -4.93 -15.54
CA ALA A 416 16.94 -4.32 -14.42
C ALA A 416 15.41 -4.45 -14.61
N ALA A 417 14.91 -4.25 -15.82
CA ALA A 417 13.49 -4.44 -16.14
C ALA A 417 13.04 -5.89 -15.94
N TRP A 418 13.78 -6.87 -16.44
CA TRP A 418 13.44 -8.29 -16.30
C TRP A 418 13.50 -8.76 -14.83
N LEU A 419 14.48 -8.32 -14.06
CA LEU A 419 14.54 -8.62 -12.61
C LEU A 419 13.33 -8.02 -11.89
N SER A 420 12.92 -6.81 -12.27
CA SER A 420 11.72 -6.16 -11.70
C SER A 420 10.45 -6.94 -12.06
N VAL A 421 10.29 -7.36 -13.32
CA VAL A 421 9.16 -8.19 -13.76
C VAL A 421 9.16 -9.55 -13.05
N ALA A 422 10.31 -10.18 -12.90
CA ALA A 422 10.43 -11.45 -12.18
C ALA A 422 10.03 -11.31 -10.70
N ALA A 423 10.45 -10.23 -10.02
CA ALA A 423 10.07 -9.96 -8.64
C ALA A 423 8.56 -9.74 -8.49
N VAL A 424 7.94 -9.01 -9.42
CA VAL A 424 6.49 -8.82 -9.48
C VAL A 424 5.78 -10.15 -9.73
N ALA A 425 6.19 -10.91 -10.74
CA ALA A 425 5.58 -12.20 -11.08
C ALA A 425 5.65 -13.18 -9.89
N TYR A 426 6.81 -13.24 -9.22
CA TYR A 426 7.02 -14.10 -8.05
C TYR A 426 6.02 -13.77 -6.92
N ASN A 427 5.72 -12.49 -6.68
CA ASN A 427 4.75 -12.10 -5.66
C ASN A 427 3.28 -12.31 -6.12
N LEU A 428 2.97 -12.03 -7.39
CA LEU A 428 1.63 -12.28 -7.94
C LEU A 428 1.26 -13.77 -7.88
N LEU A 429 2.21 -14.65 -8.19
CA LEU A 429 2.03 -16.09 -8.01
C LEU A 429 1.73 -16.47 -6.55
N PHE A 430 2.37 -15.78 -5.58
CA PHE A 430 2.09 -16.03 -4.17
C PHE A 430 0.70 -15.50 -3.75
N VAL A 431 0.27 -14.36 -4.25
CA VAL A 431 -1.11 -13.87 -4.02
C VAL A 431 -2.12 -14.89 -4.57
N LEU A 432 -1.87 -15.41 -5.76
CA LEU A 432 -2.75 -16.41 -6.38
C LEU A 432 -2.75 -17.72 -5.59
N GLN A 433 -1.57 -18.24 -5.20
CA GLN A 433 -1.44 -19.42 -4.34
C GLN A 433 -2.19 -19.24 -3.02
N TYR A 434 -2.03 -18.06 -2.38
CA TYR A 434 -2.71 -17.73 -1.12
C TYR A 434 -4.23 -17.79 -1.28
N GLN A 435 -4.77 -17.25 -2.37
CA GLN A 435 -6.21 -17.26 -2.63
C GLN A 435 -6.77 -18.66 -2.93
N LEU A 436 -6.04 -19.47 -3.69
CA LEU A 436 -6.52 -20.76 -4.17
C LEU A 436 -6.32 -21.89 -3.17
N PHE A 437 -5.17 -21.92 -2.47
CA PHE A 437 -4.76 -23.08 -1.69
C PHE A 437 -4.59 -22.81 -0.19
N MET A 438 -4.37 -21.55 0.21
CA MET A 438 -4.12 -21.20 1.60
C MET A 438 -5.32 -20.49 2.28
N ARG A 439 -6.40 -20.26 1.53
CA ARG A 439 -7.56 -19.53 2.03
C ARG A 439 -8.22 -20.18 3.25
N GLY A 440 -8.34 -21.48 3.26
CA GLY A 440 -8.90 -22.23 4.42
C GLY A 440 -8.00 -22.22 5.65
N MET A 441 -6.70 -21.96 5.49
CA MET A 441 -5.72 -21.93 6.59
C MET A 441 -5.64 -20.56 7.27
N ARG A 442 -6.13 -19.49 6.63
CA ARG A 442 -6.02 -18.12 7.16
C ARG A 442 -6.86 -17.86 8.41
N ASP A 443 -7.89 -18.67 8.65
CA ASP A 443 -8.74 -18.59 9.85
C ASP A 443 -8.17 -19.39 11.04
N LEU A 444 -7.09 -20.16 10.81
CA LEU A 444 -6.44 -20.94 11.85
C LEU A 444 -5.40 -20.09 12.62
N VAL A 445 -5.45 -20.14 13.92
CA VAL A 445 -4.46 -19.51 14.80
C VAL A 445 -3.88 -20.59 15.72
N PRO A 446 -2.54 -20.77 15.76
CA PRO A 446 -1.49 -20.14 14.96
C PRO A 446 -1.50 -20.65 13.52
N TYR A 447 -1.13 -19.78 12.60
CA TYR A 447 -1.08 -20.09 11.17
C TYR A 447 0.34 -20.51 10.75
N PRO A 448 0.67 -21.81 10.68
CA PRO A 448 2.00 -22.25 10.30
C PRO A 448 2.14 -22.31 8.77
N SER A 449 2.82 -21.33 8.18
CA SER A 449 3.32 -21.49 6.81
C SER A 449 4.64 -22.28 6.84
N THR A 450 4.83 -23.16 5.88
CA THR A 450 6.12 -23.87 5.72
C THR A 450 7.05 -23.08 4.79
N LEU A 451 8.37 -23.35 4.87
CA LEU A 451 9.34 -22.78 3.92
C LEU A 451 8.96 -23.12 2.48
N GLN A 452 8.51 -24.37 2.24
CA GLN A 452 8.05 -24.81 0.94
C GLN A 452 6.88 -23.95 0.44
N GLN A 453 5.83 -23.76 1.25
CA GLN A 453 4.66 -22.95 0.90
C GLN A 453 5.04 -21.48 0.60
N VAL A 454 5.95 -20.92 1.40
CA VAL A 454 6.31 -19.51 1.25
C VAL A 454 7.26 -19.26 0.08
N PHE A 455 8.17 -20.17 -0.23
CA PHE A 455 9.23 -19.89 -1.22
C PHE A 455 9.13 -20.72 -2.49
N VAL A 456 8.62 -21.95 -2.43
CA VAL A 456 8.75 -22.93 -3.53
C VAL A 456 7.41 -23.15 -4.26
N ASP A 457 6.34 -23.42 -3.55
CA ASP A 457 5.06 -23.87 -4.14
C ASP A 457 4.51 -22.87 -5.16
N ARG A 458 4.73 -21.54 -4.93
CA ARG A 458 4.34 -20.52 -5.90
C ARG A 458 4.97 -20.69 -7.28
N LEU A 459 6.17 -21.25 -7.37
CA LEU A 459 6.86 -21.48 -8.64
C LEU A 459 6.24 -22.65 -9.42
N TRP A 460 5.68 -23.63 -8.71
CA TRP A 460 4.99 -24.78 -9.31
C TRP A 460 3.52 -24.51 -9.59
N LEU A 461 2.98 -23.40 -9.12
CA LEU A 461 1.57 -23.05 -9.27
C LEU A 461 1.07 -23.08 -10.72
N PRO A 462 1.79 -22.54 -11.73
CA PRO A 462 1.34 -22.62 -13.13
C PRO A 462 1.20 -24.06 -13.61
N VAL A 463 2.14 -24.95 -13.23
CA VAL A 463 2.11 -26.39 -13.58
C VAL A 463 0.94 -27.07 -12.88
N GLN A 464 0.72 -26.81 -11.60
CA GLN A 464 -0.40 -27.37 -10.84
C GLN A 464 -1.76 -26.96 -11.44
N LEU A 465 -1.91 -25.70 -11.85
CA LEU A 465 -3.14 -25.22 -12.50
C LEU A 465 -3.34 -25.87 -13.87
N LEU A 466 -2.28 -26.01 -14.66
CA LEU A 466 -2.33 -26.70 -15.95
C LEU A 466 -2.72 -28.18 -15.79
N MET A 467 -2.12 -28.89 -14.84
CA MET A 467 -2.42 -30.29 -14.57
C MET A 467 -3.87 -30.49 -14.12
N ARG A 468 -4.41 -29.59 -13.29
CA ARG A 468 -5.84 -29.62 -12.93
C ARG A 468 -6.75 -29.36 -14.11
N TRP A 469 -6.36 -28.47 -15.01
CA TRP A 469 -7.17 -28.16 -16.20
C TRP A 469 -7.19 -29.33 -17.20
N ILE A 470 -6.06 -30.02 -17.40
CA ILE A 470 -5.93 -31.18 -18.30
C ILE A 470 -6.55 -32.44 -17.69
N GLY A 471 -6.40 -32.64 -16.36
CA GLY A 471 -6.85 -33.84 -15.65
C GLY A 471 -8.37 -33.88 -15.35
N GLY A 472 -9.10 -32.80 -15.63
CA GLY A 472 -10.53 -32.67 -15.29
C GLY A 472 -10.78 -32.62 -13.77
N PRO A 473 -12.05 -32.38 -13.33
CA PRO A 473 -12.41 -32.40 -11.93
C PRO A 473 -12.28 -33.77 -11.31
#